data_2f763b961ab8daf18f1d0eeaa899e9e1
#
_entry.id   2f763b961ab8daf18f1d0eeaa899e9e1
#
_cell.length_a   1.000
_cell.length_b   1.000
_cell.length_c   1.000
_cell.angle_alpha   90.00
_cell.angle_beta   90.00
_cell.angle_gamma   90.00
#
_symmetry.space_group_name_H-M   'P 1'
#
loop_
_entity.id
_entity.type
_entity.pdbx_description
1 polymer ?
#
loop_
_entity_poly.entity_id
_entity_poly.type
_entity_poly.pdbx_seq_one_letter_code
_entity_poly.pdbx_strand_id
1 'polypeptide(L)'
;YGQYGLDKPICTICLSTADETWEILLGNYSSMDSQRYVSVGDGNVYLVQNDPLDYFDAGLSDMIDHDETPDFDKVTGIRFAGTESYSITYEEDSGNTYCEEDVYFAERAGSLLPLDTSRVDAYLQKISGLSLTDYVTYNATAEELEACGLDTPELTVTVDYTYEDEARNEIPQTFALQISRDPEEQKAAEEASAMPYHRPAIPPVWGDCRKHDPHRMAPNPGASSISLVFIQN
;
A
#
# COMPACT_ATOMS: atom_id res chain seq x y z
N TYR A 1 -4.00 -40.02 -22.58
CA TYR A 1 -4.26 -38.85 -21.72
C TYR A 1 -3.70 -39.06 -20.30
N GLY A 2 -4.00 -40.19 -19.61
CA GLY A 2 -3.59 -40.42 -18.23
C GLY A 2 -2.09 -40.32 -17.96
N GLN A 3 -1.25 -40.84 -18.85
CA GLN A 3 0.22 -40.76 -18.70
C GLN A 3 0.78 -39.32 -18.79
N TYR A 4 0.01 -38.40 -19.36
CA TYR A 4 0.37 -37.00 -19.50
C TYR A 4 -0.31 -36.11 -18.47
N GLY A 5 -1.12 -36.68 -17.55
CA GLY A 5 -1.90 -35.95 -16.55
C GLY A 5 -3.09 -35.18 -17.11
N LEU A 6 -3.52 -35.47 -18.34
CA LEU A 6 -4.62 -34.79 -19.02
C LEU A 6 -6.01 -35.38 -18.73
N ASP A 7 -6.08 -36.51 -18.03
CA ASP A 7 -7.29 -37.07 -17.45
C ASP A 7 -7.68 -36.40 -16.10
N LYS A 8 -6.70 -35.80 -15.45
CA LYS A 8 -6.85 -34.94 -14.25
C LYS A 8 -5.91 -33.73 -14.41
N PRO A 9 -6.26 -32.78 -15.26
CA PRO A 9 -5.39 -31.66 -15.54
C PRO A 9 -5.14 -30.81 -14.28
N ILE A 10 -3.92 -30.26 -14.16
CA ILE A 10 -3.54 -29.37 -13.07
C ILE A 10 -4.31 -28.05 -13.18
N CYS A 11 -4.53 -27.58 -14.41
CA CYS A 11 -5.29 -26.39 -14.72
C CYS A 11 -6.13 -26.62 -15.98
N THR A 12 -7.33 -26.07 -16.00
CA THR A 12 -8.19 -26.02 -17.18
C THR A 12 -8.49 -24.56 -17.48
N ILE A 13 -8.10 -24.11 -18.69
CA ILE A 13 -8.34 -22.75 -19.15
C ILE A 13 -9.55 -22.79 -20.07
N CYS A 14 -10.62 -22.07 -19.74
CA CYS A 14 -11.79 -21.92 -20.56
C CYS A 14 -11.82 -20.52 -21.18
N LEU A 15 -11.74 -20.45 -22.50
CA LEU A 15 -11.84 -19.20 -23.26
C LEU A 15 -13.16 -19.19 -24.01
N SER A 16 -13.99 -18.20 -23.76
CA SER A 16 -15.29 -18.06 -24.41
C SER A 16 -15.40 -16.72 -25.15
N THR A 17 -15.83 -16.79 -26.38
CA THR A 17 -16.29 -15.61 -27.14
C THR A 17 -17.81 -15.68 -27.30
N ALA A 18 -18.41 -14.73 -28.03
CA ALA A 18 -19.83 -14.76 -28.31
C ALA A 18 -20.27 -16.01 -29.11
N ASP A 19 -19.36 -16.58 -29.93
CA ASP A 19 -19.67 -17.62 -30.91
C ASP A 19 -19.04 -18.98 -30.53
N GLU A 20 -17.93 -19.00 -29.80
CA GLU A 20 -17.16 -20.23 -29.56
C GLU A 20 -16.59 -20.29 -28.14
N THR A 21 -16.37 -21.52 -27.66
CA THR A 21 -15.70 -21.80 -26.39
C THR A 21 -14.58 -22.80 -26.63
N TRP A 22 -13.41 -22.49 -26.12
CA TRP A 22 -12.23 -23.38 -26.15
C TRP A 22 -11.89 -23.82 -24.74
N GLU A 23 -11.52 -25.07 -24.63
CA GLU A 23 -11.01 -25.63 -23.38
C GLU A 23 -9.58 -26.13 -23.61
N ILE A 24 -8.65 -25.61 -22.81
CA ILE A 24 -7.24 -25.95 -22.85
C ILE A 24 -6.90 -26.66 -21.54
N LEU A 25 -6.45 -27.91 -21.63
CA LEU A 25 -6.07 -28.72 -20.48
C LEU A 25 -4.56 -28.68 -20.29
N LEU A 26 -4.11 -28.28 -19.12
CA LEU A 26 -2.70 -28.33 -18.72
C LEU A 26 -2.43 -29.56 -17.87
N GLY A 27 -1.63 -30.49 -18.39
CA GLY A 27 -1.26 -31.72 -17.74
C GLY A 27 0.06 -31.63 -16.97
N ASN A 28 0.79 -32.77 -16.90
CA ASN A 28 2.06 -32.88 -16.21
C ASN A 28 3.16 -32.05 -16.90
N TYR A 29 4.17 -31.65 -16.12
CA TYR A 29 5.39 -31.03 -16.64
C TYR A 29 6.43 -32.10 -16.93
N SER A 30 7.00 -32.07 -18.15
CA SER A 30 8.14 -32.94 -18.54
C SER A 30 9.43 -32.25 -18.13
N SER A 31 10.08 -32.77 -17.11
CA SER A 31 11.39 -32.28 -16.67
C SER A 31 12.52 -32.58 -17.65
N MET A 32 12.34 -33.60 -18.51
CA MET A 32 13.32 -33.95 -19.56
C MET A 32 13.34 -32.92 -20.69
N ASP A 33 12.14 -32.45 -21.08
CA ASP A 33 11.98 -31.53 -22.21
C ASP A 33 11.87 -30.09 -21.73
N SER A 34 11.71 -29.86 -20.43
CA SER A 34 11.38 -28.56 -19.84
C SER A 34 10.13 -27.96 -20.48
N GLN A 35 9.10 -28.77 -20.67
CA GLN A 35 7.86 -28.43 -21.35
C GLN A 35 6.64 -29.02 -20.63
N ARG A 36 5.48 -28.43 -20.80
CA ARG A 36 4.23 -28.96 -20.26
C ARG A 36 3.40 -29.67 -21.32
N TYR A 37 2.77 -30.78 -20.92
CA TYR A 37 1.78 -31.45 -21.75
C TYR A 37 0.48 -30.67 -21.75
N VAL A 38 -0.05 -30.38 -22.95
CA VAL A 38 -1.25 -29.59 -23.18
C VAL A 38 -2.15 -30.29 -24.17
N SER A 39 -3.48 -30.16 -23.98
CA SER A 39 -4.48 -30.53 -24.97
C SER A 39 -5.45 -29.38 -25.20
N VAL A 40 -5.86 -29.17 -26.45
CA VAL A 40 -6.83 -28.17 -26.88
C VAL A 40 -8.18 -28.78 -27.27
N GLY A 41 -8.41 -30.03 -26.89
CA GLY A 41 -9.69 -30.70 -27.15
C GLY A 41 -9.79 -31.34 -28.54
N ASP A 42 -8.77 -31.27 -29.37
CA ASP A 42 -8.69 -31.83 -30.73
C ASP A 42 -8.26 -33.32 -30.79
N GLY A 43 -8.09 -33.94 -29.62
CA GLY A 43 -7.63 -35.34 -29.49
C GLY A 43 -6.13 -35.51 -29.48
N ASN A 44 -5.36 -34.45 -29.69
CA ASN A 44 -3.90 -34.46 -29.66
C ASN A 44 -3.34 -34.07 -28.27
N VAL A 45 -2.07 -34.39 -28.06
CA VAL A 45 -1.28 -33.98 -26.90
C VAL A 45 -0.07 -33.21 -27.39
N TYR A 46 0.10 -32.00 -26.89
CA TYR A 46 1.18 -31.12 -27.27
C TYR A 46 2.18 -30.97 -26.13
N LEU A 47 3.43 -30.66 -26.46
CA LEU A 47 4.42 -30.15 -25.53
C LEU A 47 4.62 -28.65 -25.82
N VAL A 48 4.46 -27.83 -24.81
CA VAL A 48 4.52 -26.36 -24.94
C VAL A 48 5.71 -25.84 -24.17
N GLN A 49 6.56 -25.06 -24.87
CA GLN A 49 7.66 -24.31 -24.27
C GLN A 49 7.08 -23.12 -23.46
N ASN A 50 7.82 -22.70 -22.44
CA ASN A 50 7.38 -21.67 -21.50
C ASN A 50 6.05 -22.12 -20.85
N ASP A 51 6.15 -22.68 -19.68
CA ASP A 51 5.02 -23.30 -19.00
C ASP A 51 3.81 -22.35 -18.98
N PRO A 52 2.68 -22.68 -19.64
CA PRO A 52 1.53 -21.79 -19.63
C PRO A 52 0.97 -21.55 -18.23
N LEU A 53 1.22 -22.47 -17.28
CA LEU A 53 0.78 -22.32 -15.90
C LEU A 53 1.36 -21.06 -15.26
N ASP A 54 2.60 -20.67 -15.58
CA ASP A 54 3.25 -19.47 -15.07
C ASP A 54 2.50 -18.18 -15.45
N TYR A 55 1.69 -18.23 -16.51
CA TYR A 55 0.88 -17.07 -16.98
C TYR A 55 -0.58 -17.10 -16.49
N PHE A 56 -1.09 -18.29 -16.13
CA PHE A 56 -2.48 -18.47 -15.74
C PHE A 56 -2.65 -18.78 -14.25
N ASP A 57 -1.56 -18.90 -13.50
CA ASP A 57 -1.56 -19.02 -12.05
C ASP A 57 -1.53 -17.61 -11.40
N ALA A 58 -2.38 -16.73 -11.94
CA ALA A 58 -2.52 -15.37 -11.43
C ALA A 58 -3.74 -15.28 -10.52
N GLY A 59 -3.54 -14.71 -9.34
CA GLY A 59 -4.63 -14.35 -8.44
C GLY A 59 -5.36 -13.08 -8.90
N LEU A 60 -6.46 -12.76 -8.24
CA LEU A 60 -7.20 -11.52 -8.53
C LEU A 60 -6.32 -10.27 -8.31
N SER A 61 -5.47 -10.29 -7.29
CA SER A 61 -4.51 -9.21 -6.97
C SER A 61 -3.54 -8.91 -8.11
N ASP A 62 -3.16 -9.95 -8.91
CA ASP A 62 -2.20 -9.78 -10.01
C ASP A 62 -2.84 -9.16 -11.25
N MET A 63 -4.17 -9.14 -11.32
CA MET A 63 -4.96 -8.67 -12.48
C MET A 63 -5.75 -7.39 -12.21
N ILE A 64 -5.85 -6.98 -10.96
CA ILE A 64 -6.51 -5.72 -10.60
C ILE A 64 -5.64 -4.55 -11.05
N ASP A 65 -6.29 -3.54 -11.60
CA ASP A 65 -5.69 -2.22 -11.78
C ASP A 65 -5.55 -1.58 -10.40
N HIS A 66 -4.30 -1.40 -9.98
CA HIS A 66 -4.00 -0.85 -8.65
C HIS A 66 -4.32 0.63 -8.61
N ASP A 67 -4.96 1.06 -7.53
CA ASP A 67 -5.19 2.48 -7.28
C ASP A 67 -3.84 3.22 -7.18
N GLU A 68 -3.72 4.31 -7.89
CA GLU A 68 -2.56 5.18 -7.83
C GLU A 68 -2.88 6.45 -7.04
N THR A 69 -1.91 6.92 -6.30
CA THR A 69 -2.02 8.24 -5.69
C THR A 69 -1.82 9.31 -6.75
N PRO A 70 -2.63 10.37 -6.77
CA PRO A 70 -2.50 11.41 -7.78
C PRO A 70 -1.19 12.19 -7.65
N ASP A 71 -0.67 12.63 -8.77
CA ASP A 71 0.33 13.71 -8.79
C ASP A 71 -0.37 15.01 -8.46
N PHE A 72 0.11 15.71 -7.43
CA PHE A 72 -0.47 16.97 -6.99
C PHE A 72 0.18 18.14 -7.75
N ASP A 73 -0.37 18.50 -8.90
CA ASP A 73 0.18 19.58 -9.73
C ASP A 73 0.17 20.94 -9.02
N LYS A 74 -0.98 21.31 -8.46
CA LYS A 74 -1.15 22.57 -7.72
C LYS A 74 -2.03 22.34 -6.50
N VAL A 75 -1.40 22.26 -5.34
CA VAL A 75 -2.11 22.08 -4.07
C VAL A 75 -2.64 23.43 -3.60
N THR A 76 -3.92 23.47 -3.29
CA THR A 76 -4.60 24.67 -2.76
C THR A 76 -4.82 24.58 -1.25
N GLY A 77 -4.85 23.38 -0.69
CA GLY A 77 -4.99 23.17 0.74
C GLY A 77 -4.75 21.74 1.18
N ILE A 78 -4.35 21.57 2.43
CA ILE A 78 -4.20 20.26 3.06
C ILE A 78 -4.90 20.33 4.42
N ARG A 79 -5.75 19.34 4.71
CA ARG A 79 -6.42 19.20 6.00
C ARG A 79 -6.00 17.92 6.69
N PHE A 80 -5.71 18.04 7.97
CA PHE A 80 -5.40 16.93 8.86
C PHE A 80 -6.50 16.79 9.89
N ALA A 81 -7.04 15.60 10.05
CA ALA A 81 -8.02 15.26 11.08
C ALA A 81 -7.61 13.95 11.75
N GLY A 82 -7.60 13.92 13.07
CA GLY A 82 -7.18 12.77 13.86
C GLY A 82 -6.58 13.20 15.20
N THR A 83 -5.45 12.62 15.57
CA THR A 83 -4.72 12.95 16.82
C THR A 83 -4.38 14.44 16.90
N GLU A 84 -4.03 15.05 15.78
CA GLU A 84 -3.90 16.50 15.61
C GLU A 84 -4.79 16.94 14.45
N SER A 85 -5.49 18.07 14.64
CA SER A 85 -6.35 18.63 13.62
C SER A 85 -5.90 20.06 13.31
N TYR A 86 -5.48 20.28 12.06
CA TYR A 86 -5.10 21.59 11.53
C TYR A 86 -5.23 21.60 10.02
N SER A 87 -5.16 22.79 9.43
CA SER A 87 -5.17 22.98 7.98
C SER A 87 -3.97 23.77 7.52
N ILE A 88 -3.55 23.48 6.31
CA ILE A 88 -2.53 24.23 5.55
C ILE A 88 -3.23 24.83 4.36
N THR A 89 -3.02 26.12 4.12
CA THR A 89 -3.52 26.84 2.95
C THR A 89 -2.36 27.29 2.07
N TYR A 90 -2.61 27.37 0.78
CA TYR A 90 -1.69 27.93 -0.19
C TYR A 90 -2.05 29.40 -0.45
N GLU A 91 -1.09 30.32 -0.33
CA GLU A 91 -1.27 31.75 -0.62
C GLU A 91 -0.02 32.27 -1.32
N GLU A 92 -0.15 32.67 -2.58
CA GLU A 92 0.89 33.42 -3.27
C GLU A 92 0.92 34.88 -2.75
N ASP A 93 2.09 35.47 -2.71
CA ASP A 93 2.30 36.87 -2.35
C ASP A 93 1.73 37.25 -0.97
N SER A 94 1.72 36.32 -0.02
CA SER A 94 1.20 36.56 1.33
C SER A 94 2.08 37.57 2.08
N GLY A 95 1.47 38.60 2.64
CA GLY A 95 2.15 39.57 3.54
C GLY A 95 2.56 38.98 4.90
N ASN A 96 2.26 37.69 5.15
CA ASN A 96 2.53 36.98 6.42
C ASN A 96 3.83 36.20 6.43
N THR A 97 4.63 36.27 5.38
CA THR A 97 5.90 35.55 5.26
C THR A 97 7.11 36.47 5.36
N TYR A 98 8.23 35.92 5.81
CA TYR A 98 9.54 36.59 5.77
C TYR A 98 10.34 36.23 4.50
N CYS A 99 9.94 35.18 3.79
CA CYS A 99 10.55 34.68 2.57
C CYS A 99 9.52 34.68 1.45
N GLU A 100 9.85 35.30 0.30
CA GLU A 100 8.95 35.32 -0.87
C GLU A 100 8.63 33.92 -1.42
N GLU A 101 9.46 32.92 -1.08
CA GLU A 101 9.32 31.54 -1.52
C GLU A 101 8.33 30.72 -0.66
N ASP A 102 7.92 31.24 0.51
CA ASP A 102 6.99 30.55 1.39
C ASP A 102 5.55 30.83 0.94
N VAL A 103 4.88 29.79 0.45
CA VAL A 103 3.51 29.86 -0.08
C VAL A 103 2.50 29.03 0.72
N TYR A 104 2.97 28.24 1.69
CA TYR A 104 2.11 27.44 2.56
C TYR A 104 2.03 28.00 3.97
N PHE A 105 0.81 28.07 4.51
CA PHE A 105 0.52 28.61 5.82
C PHE A 105 -0.35 27.68 6.63
N ALA A 106 0.01 27.43 7.89
CA ALA A 106 -0.86 26.73 8.82
C ALA A 106 -1.66 27.73 9.63
N GLU A 107 -2.98 27.54 9.71
CA GLU A 107 -3.81 28.31 10.62
C GLU A 107 -3.74 27.72 12.04
N ARG A 108 -3.32 28.54 12.99
CA ARG A 108 -3.30 28.19 14.40
C ARG A 108 -3.76 29.35 15.26
N ALA A 109 -4.84 29.13 16.01
CA ALA A 109 -5.41 30.13 16.92
C ALA A 109 -5.72 31.50 16.27
N GLY A 110 -6.16 31.48 15.01
CA GLY A 110 -6.49 32.71 14.27
C GLY A 110 -5.27 33.45 13.71
N SER A 111 -4.09 32.86 13.74
CA SER A 111 -2.87 33.40 13.15
C SER A 111 -2.36 32.43 12.06
N LEU A 112 -1.95 32.98 10.91
CA LEU A 112 -1.27 32.25 9.87
C LEU A 112 0.22 32.15 10.22
N LEU A 113 0.72 30.93 10.24
CA LEU A 113 2.13 30.60 10.46
C LEU A 113 2.74 30.16 9.13
N PRO A 114 3.77 30.86 8.62
CA PRO A 114 4.46 30.45 7.42
C PRO A 114 5.16 29.11 7.65
N LEU A 115 5.04 28.22 6.65
CA LEU A 115 5.67 26.92 6.63
C LEU A 115 6.81 26.91 5.61
N ASP A 116 7.81 26.08 5.85
CA ASP A 116 8.87 25.79 4.89
C ASP A 116 8.27 25.03 3.69
N THR A 117 8.13 25.69 2.56
CA THR A 117 7.56 25.17 1.33
C THR A 117 8.22 23.85 0.92
N SER A 118 9.55 23.76 0.98
CA SER A 118 10.27 22.55 0.60
C SER A 118 9.90 21.34 1.47
N ARG A 119 9.56 21.55 2.74
CA ARG A 119 9.11 20.47 3.63
C ARG A 119 7.68 20.04 3.34
N VAL A 120 6.81 20.99 3.00
CA VAL A 120 5.43 20.66 2.58
C VAL A 120 5.45 19.88 1.27
N ASP A 121 6.23 20.31 0.29
CA ASP A 121 6.41 19.62 -0.98
C ASP A 121 6.98 18.20 -0.78
N ALA A 122 8.01 18.06 0.07
CA ALA A 122 8.57 16.75 0.39
C ALA A 122 7.56 15.82 1.10
N TYR A 123 6.62 16.39 1.86
CA TYR A 123 5.53 15.63 2.46
C TYR A 123 4.52 15.16 1.40
N LEU A 124 4.11 16.05 0.51
CA LEU A 124 3.21 15.74 -0.61
C LEU A 124 3.81 14.66 -1.53
N GLN A 125 5.10 14.77 -1.86
CA GLN A 125 5.82 13.75 -2.63
C GLN A 125 5.83 12.37 -1.96
N LYS A 126 5.82 12.30 -0.64
CA LYS A 126 5.69 11.02 0.07
C LYS A 126 4.28 10.43 -0.05
N ILE A 127 3.27 11.27 -0.14
CA ILE A 127 1.89 10.80 -0.36
C ILE A 127 1.74 10.33 -1.80
N SER A 128 2.14 11.14 -2.79
CA SER A 128 2.04 10.76 -4.21
C SER A 128 2.92 9.55 -4.57
N GLY A 129 3.98 9.30 -3.81
CA GLY A 129 4.84 8.13 -3.98
C GLY A 129 4.40 6.87 -3.23
N LEU A 130 3.21 6.84 -2.63
CA LEU A 130 2.68 5.63 -2.01
C LEU A 130 2.34 4.61 -3.09
N SER A 131 2.79 3.37 -2.89
CA SER A 131 2.46 2.25 -3.76
C SER A 131 1.45 1.36 -3.04
N LEU A 132 0.31 1.16 -3.66
CA LEU A 132 -0.77 0.32 -3.16
C LEU A 132 -0.77 -0.99 -3.94
N THR A 133 0.07 -1.91 -3.52
CA THR A 133 0.26 -3.18 -4.21
C THR A 133 -0.57 -4.32 -3.62
N ASP A 134 -0.97 -4.19 -2.37
CA ASP A 134 -1.66 -5.26 -1.64
C ASP A 134 -3.02 -4.76 -1.12
N TYR A 135 -4.07 -5.44 -1.52
CA TYR A 135 -5.43 -5.20 -1.03
C TYR A 135 -5.77 -6.23 0.07
N VAL A 136 -6.18 -5.75 1.23
CA VAL A 136 -6.74 -6.61 2.29
C VAL A 136 -8.14 -7.08 1.90
N THR A 137 -8.93 -6.21 1.28
CA THR A 137 -10.26 -6.50 0.77
C THR A 137 -10.60 -5.56 -0.39
N TYR A 138 -11.52 -5.99 -1.25
CA TYR A 138 -12.03 -5.21 -2.40
C TYR A 138 -13.46 -4.78 -2.11
N ASN A 139 -13.78 -3.50 -2.32
CA ASN A 139 -15.08 -2.93 -1.99
C ASN A 139 -15.48 -3.19 -0.53
N ALA A 140 -14.64 -2.74 0.39
CA ALA A 140 -14.76 -3.01 1.81
C ALA A 140 -16.16 -2.67 2.36
N THR A 141 -16.74 -3.60 3.10
CA THR A 141 -17.95 -3.39 3.88
C THR A 141 -17.63 -2.56 5.12
N ALA A 142 -18.66 -2.01 5.78
CA ALA A 142 -18.47 -1.27 7.03
C ALA A 142 -17.85 -2.15 8.13
N GLU A 143 -18.17 -3.43 8.18
CA GLU A 143 -17.60 -4.38 9.14
C GLU A 143 -16.11 -4.65 8.87
N GLU A 144 -15.71 -4.73 7.60
CA GLU A 144 -14.31 -4.90 7.20
C GLU A 144 -13.49 -3.63 7.47
N LEU A 145 -14.06 -2.45 7.25
CA LEU A 145 -13.41 -1.17 7.61
C LEU A 145 -13.20 -1.06 9.14
N GLU A 146 -14.20 -1.47 9.94
CA GLU A 146 -14.08 -1.56 11.40
C GLU A 146 -12.97 -2.53 11.80
N ALA A 147 -12.90 -3.72 11.17
CA ALA A 147 -11.86 -4.71 11.43
C ALA A 147 -10.45 -4.19 11.14
N CYS A 148 -10.29 -3.30 10.17
CA CYS A 148 -9.03 -2.63 9.83
C CYS A 148 -8.79 -1.33 10.64
N GLY A 149 -9.71 -0.92 11.52
CA GLY A 149 -9.64 0.32 12.30
C GLY A 149 -9.84 1.59 11.46
N LEU A 150 -10.47 1.47 10.29
CA LEU A 150 -10.70 2.59 9.35
C LEU A 150 -12.09 3.20 9.46
N ASP A 151 -12.97 2.66 10.30
CA ASP A 151 -14.21 3.30 10.75
C ASP A 151 -13.93 4.58 11.58
N THR A 152 -12.82 4.56 12.32
CA THR A 152 -12.33 5.68 13.12
C THR A 152 -10.82 5.87 12.92
N PRO A 153 -10.39 6.37 11.76
CA PRO A 153 -8.97 6.43 11.40
C PRO A 153 -8.18 7.33 12.35
N GLU A 154 -6.95 6.92 12.68
CA GLU A 154 -6.05 7.71 13.54
C GLU A 154 -5.66 9.04 12.88
N LEU A 155 -5.55 9.05 11.57
CA LEU A 155 -5.24 10.22 10.77
C LEU A 155 -5.96 10.16 9.44
N THR A 156 -6.63 11.26 9.09
CA THR A 156 -7.14 11.53 7.75
C THR A 156 -6.39 12.72 7.18
N VAL A 157 -5.78 12.55 6.02
CA VAL A 157 -5.15 13.62 5.25
C VAL A 157 -5.99 13.89 4.03
N THR A 158 -6.48 15.12 3.88
CA THR A 158 -7.24 15.54 2.71
C THR A 158 -6.43 16.61 1.98
N VAL A 159 -6.17 16.38 0.69
CA VAL A 159 -5.43 17.30 -0.19
C VAL A 159 -6.39 17.86 -1.22
N ASP A 160 -6.59 19.17 -1.24
CA ASP A 160 -7.30 19.88 -2.28
C ASP A 160 -6.28 20.39 -3.30
N TYR A 161 -6.46 20.03 -4.55
CA TYR A 161 -5.53 20.38 -5.63
C TYR A 161 -6.28 20.63 -6.92
N THR A 162 -5.60 21.22 -7.89
CA THR A 162 -6.11 21.36 -9.26
C THR A 162 -5.18 20.64 -10.21
N TYR A 163 -5.73 20.08 -11.26
CA TYR A 163 -4.98 19.58 -12.40
C TYR A 163 -5.47 20.24 -13.68
N GLU A 164 -4.60 20.32 -14.68
CA GLU A 164 -4.97 20.82 -16.00
C GLU A 164 -5.47 19.68 -16.90
N ASP A 165 -6.66 19.86 -17.50
CA ASP A 165 -7.17 18.96 -18.52
C ASP A 165 -6.44 19.16 -19.88
N GLU A 166 -6.77 18.33 -20.88
CA GLU A 166 -6.20 18.45 -22.25
C GLU A 166 -6.50 19.82 -22.89
N ALA A 167 -7.54 20.52 -22.46
CA ALA A 167 -7.93 21.85 -22.92
C ALA A 167 -7.29 22.98 -22.09
N ARG A 168 -6.42 22.65 -21.12
CA ARG A 168 -5.77 23.55 -20.16
C ARG A 168 -6.74 24.28 -19.23
N ASN A 169 -7.85 23.63 -18.86
CA ASN A 169 -8.69 24.14 -17.80
C ASN A 169 -8.21 23.58 -16.47
N GLU A 170 -8.12 24.42 -15.46
CA GLU A 170 -7.88 23.99 -14.08
C GLU A 170 -9.14 23.34 -13.50
N ILE A 171 -9.05 22.06 -13.17
CA ILE A 171 -10.16 21.28 -12.58
C ILE A 171 -9.82 21.01 -11.12
N PRO A 172 -10.63 21.51 -10.16
CA PRO A 172 -10.41 21.20 -8.76
C PRO A 172 -10.75 19.75 -8.43
N GLN A 173 -9.89 19.14 -7.62
CA GLN A 173 -10.03 17.78 -7.11
C GLN A 173 -9.71 17.73 -5.62
N THR A 174 -10.22 16.71 -4.96
CA THR A 174 -9.93 16.42 -3.56
C THR A 174 -9.52 14.95 -3.44
N PHE A 175 -8.36 14.73 -2.85
CA PHE A 175 -7.85 13.41 -2.51
C PHE A 175 -7.90 13.23 -0.99
N ALA A 176 -8.37 12.10 -0.50
CA ALA A 176 -8.41 11.78 0.92
C ALA A 176 -7.72 10.44 1.20
N LEU A 177 -6.79 10.46 2.14
CA LEU A 177 -6.05 9.31 2.62
C LEU A 177 -6.40 9.08 4.10
N GLN A 178 -6.95 7.92 4.41
CA GLN A 178 -7.20 7.47 5.78
C GLN A 178 -6.11 6.49 6.21
N ILE A 179 -5.60 6.68 7.41
CA ILE A 179 -4.49 5.89 7.96
C ILE A 179 -4.90 5.40 9.35
N SER A 180 -4.76 4.11 9.56
CA SER A 180 -4.93 3.48 10.87
C SER A 180 -3.89 2.40 11.07
N ARG A 181 -3.58 2.10 12.33
CA ARG A 181 -2.79 0.91 12.67
C ARG A 181 -3.70 -0.30 12.74
N ASP A 182 -3.15 -1.47 12.44
CA ASP A 182 -3.87 -2.73 12.59
C ASP A 182 -4.32 -2.90 14.06
N PRO A 183 -5.64 -3.06 14.33
CA PRO A 183 -6.14 -3.20 15.67
C PRO A 183 -5.63 -4.44 16.41
N GLU A 184 -5.28 -5.51 15.71
CA GLU A 184 -4.71 -6.71 16.33
C GLU A 184 -3.27 -6.46 16.80
N GLU A 185 -2.47 -5.74 15.98
CA GLU A 185 -1.12 -5.34 16.39
C GLU A 185 -1.14 -4.33 17.54
N GLN A 186 -2.10 -3.42 17.57
CA GLN A 186 -2.29 -2.50 18.69
C GLN A 186 -2.55 -3.25 20.00
N LYS A 187 -3.48 -4.19 19.99
CA LYS A 187 -3.80 -5.02 21.16
C LYS A 187 -2.58 -5.82 21.62
N ALA A 188 -1.85 -6.43 20.68
CA ALA A 188 -0.64 -7.18 20.97
C ALA A 188 0.47 -6.29 21.59
N ALA A 189 0.63 -5.07 21.11
CA ALA A 189 1.58 -4.10 21.64
C ALA A 189 1.17 -3.61 23.04
N GLU A 190 -0.11 -3.37 23.29
CA GLU A 190 -0.65 -2.99 24.59
C GLU A 190 -0.48 -4.12 25.63
N GLU A 191 -0.79 -5.36 25.25
CA GLU A 191 -0.59 -6.53 26.09
C GLU A 191 0.89 -6.77 26.44
N ALA A 192 1.78 -6.61 25.46
CA ALA A 192 3.23 -6.69 25.68
C ALA A 192 3.74 -5.57 26.61
N SER A 193 3.17 -4.37 26.52
CA SER A 193 3.51 -3.24 27.40
C SER A 193 2.93 -3.38 28.80
N ALA A 194 1.80 -4.06 28.94
CA ALA A 194 1.14 -4.33 30.23
C ALA A 194 1.80 -5.46 31.03
N MET A 195 2.68 -6.27 30.41
CA MET A 195 3.43 -7.28 31.14
C MET A 195 4.42 -6.60 32.11
N PRO A 196 4.32 -6.84 33.41
CA PRO A 196 5.26 -6.28 34.37
C PRO A 196 6.67 -6.78 34.04
N TYR A 197 7.59 -5.86 33.81
CA TYR A 197 9.02 -6.15 33.65
C TYR A 197 9.49 -6.94 34.88
N HIS A 198 9.56 -8.25 34.77
CA HIS A 198 10.31 -9.05 35.69
C HIS A 198 11.78 -8.79 35.43
N ARG A 199 12.33 -7.81 36.15
CA ARG A 199 13.77 -7.57 36.16
C ARG A 199 14.41 -8.81 36.77
N PRO A 200 15.15 -9.64 36.01
CA PRO A 200 15.92 -10.70 36.61
C PRO A 200 16.90 -10.05 37.58
N ALA A 201 16.91 -10.51 38.81
CA ALA A 201 17.88 -10.09 39.80
C ALA A 201 19.28 -10.40 39.23
N ILE A 202 20.02 -9.35 38.85
CA ILE A 202 21.42 -9.48 38.42
C ILE A 202 22.22 -9.77 39.66
N PRO A 203 22.86 -10.95 39.78
CA PRO A 203 23.83 -11.18 40.83
C PRO A 203 24.99 -10.21 40.64
N PRO A 204 25.61 -9.68 41.71
CA PRO A 204 26.76 -8.79 41.58
C PRO A 204 27.98 -9.60 41.11
N VAL A 205 28.27 -9.48 39.81
CA VAL A 205 29.57 -9.98 39.28
C VAL A 205 30.52 -8.80 39.19
N TRP A 206 31.43 -8.76 40.09
CA TRP A 206 32.66 -7.97 39.96
C TRP A 206 33.56 -8.72 38.97
N GLY A 207 33.93 -8.09 37.86
CA GLY A 207 34.91 -8.68 36.94
C GLY A 207 34.99 -7.97 35.60
N ASP A 208 36.03 -7.11 35.52
CA ASP A 208 36.84 -6.78 34.34
C ASP A 208 36.21 -6.01 33.17
N CYS A 209 36.49 -4.72 33.20
CA CYS A 209 36.42 -3.82 32.03
C CYS A 209 37.55 -4.17 31.07
N ARG A 210 37.24 -4.83 29.94
CA ARG A 210 38.00 -4.71 28.66
C ARG A 210 37.33 -5.56 27.56
N LYS A 211 36.58 -4.92 26.68
CA LYS A 211 36.53 -5.01 25.21
C LYS A 211 35.15 -4.54 24.71
N HIS A 212 35.13 -3.31 24.30
CA HIS A 212 34.06 -2.71 23.54
C HIS A 212 34.19 -3.22 22.09
N ASP A 213 33.20 -3.95 21.62
CA ASP A 213 33.00 -4.27 20.21
C ASP A 213 31.83 -3.41 19.68
N PRO A 214 32.09 -2.43 18.75
CA PRO A 214 31.09 -1.45 18.35
C PRO A 214 30.16 -1.90 17.20
N HIS A 215 30.11 -3.17 16.83
CA HIS A 215 29.38 -3.64 15.64
C HIS A 215 28.29 -4.69 15.88
N ARG A 216 27.55 -4.59 16.96
CA ARG A 216 26.31 -5.38 17.09
C ARG A 216 25.11 -4.46 17.14
N MET A 217 24.61 -4.07 15.96
CA MET A 217 23.28 -3.51 15.84
C MET A 217 22.25 -4.58 16.23
N ALA A 218 21.48 -4.31 17.26
CA ALA A 218 20.28 -5.07 17.59
C ALA A 218 19.25 -4.88 16.49
N PRO A 219 18.45 -5.91 16.13
CA PRO A 219 17.36 -5.74 15.20
C PRO A 219 16.32 -4.80 15.80
N ASN A 220 15.86 -3.87 14.99
CA ASN A 220 14.82 -2.90 15.32
C ASN A 220 13.51 -3.65 15.57
N PRO A 221 12.88 -3.60 16.74
CA PRO A 221 11.58 -4.22 16.96
C PRO A 221 10.49 -3.27 16.47
N GLY A 222 9.75 -3.69 15.45
CA GLY A 222 8.44 -3.15 15.15
C GLY A 222 8.38 -2.25 13.93
N ALA A 223 8.31 -2.86 12.75
CA ALA A 223 7.53 -2.27 11.68
C ALA A 223 6.06 -2.57 12.01
N SER A 224 5.35 -1.60 12.57
CA SER A 224 3.88 -1.69 12.71
C SER A 224 3.29 -1.71 11.32
N SER A 225 2.44 -2.66 10.99
CA SER A 225 1.66 -2.63 9.76
C SER A 225 0.68 -1.45 9.82
N ILE A 226 0.60 -0.70 8.74
CA ILE A 226 -0.25 0.48 8.60
C ILE A 226 -1.29 0.13 7.53
N SER A 227 -2.57 0.22 7.89
CA SER A 227 -3.67 0.09 6.95
C SER A 227 -3.92 1.44 6.26
N LEU A 228 -3.95 1.44 4.93
CA LEU A 228 -4.16 2.62 4.10
C LEU A 228 -5.41 2.41 3.25
N VAL A 229 -6.33 3.37 3.24
CA VAL A 229 -7.50 3.39 2.36
C VAL A 229 -7.63 4.74 1.68
N PHE A 230 -7.92 4.71 0.39
CA PHE A 230 -8.27 5.88 -0.41
C PHE A 230 -9.77 6.01 -0.54
N ILE A 231 -10.25 7.23 -0.45
CA ILE A 231 -11.61 7.59 -0.83
C ILE A 231 -11.50 8.63 -1.95
N GLN A 232 -11.80 8.22 -3.19
CA GLN A 232 -12.05 9.15 -4.27
C GLN A 232 -13.54 9.51 -4.26
N ASN A 233 -13.84 10.80 -4.22
CA ASN A 233 -15.20 11.34 -4.46
C ASN A 233 -15.34 11.80 -5.89
#